data_987f06c2a67e0a9c86bb4db6d5543b28
#
_entry.id   987f06c2a67e0a9c86bb4db6d5543b28
#
_cell.length_a   1.000
_cell.length_b   1.000
_cell.length_c   1.000
_cell.angle_alpha   90.00
_cell.angle_beta   90.00
_cell.angle_gamma   90.00
#
_symmetry.space_group_name_H-M   'P 1'
#
loop_
_entity.id
_entity.type
_entity.pdbx_description
1 polymer ?
#
loop_
_entity_poly.entity_id
_entity_poly.type
_entity_poly.pdbx_seq_one_letter_code
_entity_poly.pdbx_strand_id
1 'polypeptide(L)'
;MVYLDTNVLMALLCPEPETDWVLGWLARSDSLELVSSPWCRTELASALVIKERTKQLSKKEVAIASQKGLAILASTRCEPIETSDFDEAAALCSQGSSNLRAPDALHLSLAKRVGCTTIATMDVVMRKAAPKLGLKLINFRK
;
A
#
# COMPACT_ATOMS: atom_id res chain seq x y z
N MET A 1 -11.73 0.90 9.26
CA MET A 1 -10.27 0.89 9.05
C MET A 1 -9.96 0.51 7.61
N VAL A 2 -9.08 1.26 6.98
CA VAL A 2 -8.62 1.05 5.59
C VAL A 2 -7.12 0.80 5.61
N TYR A 3 -6.70 -0.36 5.13
CA TYR A 3 -5.28 -0.66 4.96
C TYR A 3 -4.72 0.06 3.71
N LEU A 4 -3.59 0.72 3.87
CA LEU A 4 -2.95 1.52 2.83
C LEU A 4 -1.76 0.75 2.22
N ASP A 5 -1.88 0.39 0.95
CA ASP A 5 -0.80 -0.20 0.17
C ASP A 5 0.21 0.86 -0.28
N THR A 6 1.47 0.48 -0.40
CA THR A 6 2.58 1.37 -0.75
C THR A 6 2.41 2.04 -2.13
N ASN A 7 1.74 1.39 -3.08
CA ASN A 7 1.51 2.00 -4.40
C ASN A 7 0.58 3.22 -4.33
N VAL A 8 -0.33 3.26 -3.36
CA VAL A 8 -1.17 4.44 -3.11
C VAL A 8 -0.35 5.60 -2.54
N LEU A 9 0.62 5.29 -1.65
CA LEU A 9 1.58 6.30 -1.19
C LEU A 9 2.42 6.84 -2.34
N MET A 10 2.91 5.98 -3.23
CA MET A 10 3.69 6.39 -4.38
C MET A 10 2.91 7.35 -5.28
N ALA A 11 1.62 7.08 -5.53
CA ALA A 11 0.77 7.98 -6.31
C ALA A 11 0.53 9.35 -5.64
N LEU A 12 0.63 9.44 -4.31
CA LEU A 12 0.58 10.73 -3.59
C LEU A 12 1.89 11.51 -3.65
N LEU A 13 3.01 10.81 -3.82
CA LEU A 13 4.36 11.38 -3.70
C LEU A 13 4.99 11.70 -5.05
N CYS A 14 4.58 10.99 -6.09
CA CYS A 14 5.13 11.09 -7.43
C CYS A 14 4.01 11.39 -8.43
N PRO A 15 4.26 12.22 -9.45
CA PRO A 15 3.30 12.42 -10.52
C PRO A 15 3.04 11.10 -11.26
N GLU A 16 1.86 10.55 -11.12
CA GLU A 16 1.38 9.33 -11.77
C GLU A 16 -0.03 9.57 -12.33
N PRO A 17 -0.50 8.80 -13.31
CA PRO A 17 -1.85 8.97 -13.89
C PRO A 17 -2.97 8.90 -12.84
N GLU A 18 -2.73 8.19 -11.75
CA GLU A 18 -3.69 7.95 -10.67
C GLU A 18 -3.66 9.00 -9.55
N THR A 19 -2.68 9.91 -9.56
CA THR A 19 -2.45 10.90 -8.47
C THR A 19 -3.72 11.68 -8.13
N ASP A 20 -4.42 12.23 -9.14
CA ASP A 20 -5.62 13.03 -8.92
C ASP A 20 -6.76 12.22 -8.28
N TRP A 21 -6.90 10.95 -8.65
CA TRP A 21 -7.93 10.07 -8.07
C TRP A 21 -7.63 9.76 -6.60
N VAL A 22 -6.37 9.50 -6.28
CA VAL A 22 -5.95 9.21 -4.91
C VAL A 22 -6.09 10.44 -4.03
N LEU A 23 -5.67 11.62 -4.50
CA LEU A 23 -5.85 12.90 -3.79
C LEU A 23 -7.33 13.19 -3.56
N GLY A 24 -8.17 13.03 -4.58
CA GLY A 24 -9.62 13.23 -4.48
C GLY A 24 -10.26 12.25 -3.47
N TRP A 25 -9.83 10.99 -3.45
CA TRP A 25 -10.29 10.04 -2.45
C TRP A 25 -9.86 10.46 -1.04
N LEU A 26 -8.59 10.79 -0.85
CA LEU A 26 -8.05 11.16 0.45
C LEU A 26 -8.75 12.39 1.03
N ALA A 27 -9.02 13.39 0.20
CA ALA A 27 -9.74 14.61 0.60
C ALA A 27 -11.19 14.35 1.07
N ARG A 28 -11.80 13.23 0.69
CA ARG A 28 -13.13 12.82 1.13
C ARG A 28 -13.11 11.80 2.28
N SER A 29 -11.93 11.50 2.80
CA SER A 29 -11.71 10.37 3.71
C SER A 29 -11.31 10.79 5.13
N ASP A 30 -11.58 12.03 5.52
CA ASP A 30 -11.16 12.61 6.83
C ASP A 30 -11.60 11.79 8.05
N SER A 31 -12.67 11.01 7.93
CA SER A 31 -13.18 10.14 9.00
C SER A 31 -12.61 8.71 8.96
N LEU A 32 -11.78 8.37 7.99
CA LEU A 32 -11.25 7.01 7.85
C LEU A 32 -9.98 6.82 8.67
N GLU A 33 -9.97 5.80 9.50
CA GLU A 33 -8.74 5.33 10.13
C GLU A 33 -7.90 4.58 9.10
N LEU A 34 -6.76 5.17 8.73
CA LEU A 34 -5.79 4.57 7.83
C LEU A 34 -4.79 3.73 8.60
N VAL A 35 -4.56 2.53 8.12
CA VAL A 35 -3.63 1.55 8.69
C VAL A 35 -2.49 1.30 7.72
N SER A 36 -1.27 1.27 8.23
CA SER A 36 -0.06 0.91 7.49
C SER A 36 0.80 -0.09 8.27
N SER A 37 1.97 -0.42 7.75
CA SER A 37 2.95 -1.28 8.42
C SER A 37 4.38 -0.78 8.20
N PRO A 38 5.35 -1.27 8.98
CA PRO A 38 6.77 -1.02 8.71
C PRO A 38 7.22 -1.48 7.32
N TRP A 39 6.52 -2.46 6.73
CA TRP A 39 6.78 -2.92 5.37
C TRP A 39 6.58 -1.83 4.33
N CYS A 40 5.54 -1.00 4.47
CA CYS A 40 5.33 0.17 3.60
C CYS A 40 6.53 1.11 3.56
N ARG A 41 7.25 1.26 4.69
CA ARG A 41 8.48 2.09 4.75
C ARG A 41 9.59 1.50 3.91
N THR A 42 9.78 0.18 3.99
CA THR A 42 10.82 -0.54 3.23
C THR A 42 10.54 -0.46 1.73
N GLU A 43 9.29 -0.71 1.33
CA GLU A 43 8.89 -0.63 -0.07
C GLU A 43 8.95 0.79 -0.62
N LEU A 44 8.54 1.79 0.16
CA LEU A 44 8.65 3.19 -0.22
C LEU A 44 10.10 3.58 -0.53
N ALA A 45 11.03 3.23 0.35
CA ALA A 45 12.46 3.49 0.15
C ALA A 45 12.97 2.83 -1.13
N SER A 46 12.62 1.55 -1.35
CA SER A 46 13.00 0.81 -2.54
C SER A 46 12.41 1.43 -3.83
N ALA A 47 11.13 1.76 -3.82
CA ALA A 47 10.44 2.32 -4.99
C ALA A 47 11.00 3.69 -5.39
N LEU A 48 11.30 4.55 -4.43
CA LEU A 48 11.87 5.87 -4.69
C LEU A 48 13.29 5.78 -5.27
N VAL A 49 14.13 4.87 -4.76
CA VAL A 49 15.47 4.62 -5.32
C VAL A 49 15.39 4.06 -6.74
N ILE A 50 14.42 3.20 -7.04
CA ILE A 50 14.20 2.71 -8.41
C ILE A 50 13.84 3.89 -9.34
N LYS A 51 12.97 4.80 -8.92
CA LYS A 51 12.63 6.00 -9.72
C LYS A 51 13.84 6.91 -9.95
N GLU A 52 14.74 7.06 -8.98
CA GLU A 52 15.99 7.79 -9.15
C GLU A 52 16.90 7.09 -10.19
N ARG A 53 17.14 5.80 -10.03
CA ARG A 53 17.99 5.01 -10.94
C ARG A 53 17.49 5.01 -12.37
N THR A 54 16.18 5.02 -12.55
CA THR A 54 15.52 5.08 -13.87
C THR A 54 15.33 6.51 -14.38
N LYS A 55 15.89 7.50 -13.70
CA LYS A 55 15.84 8.92 -14.07
C LYS A 55 14.41 9.50 -14.15
N GLN A 56 13.46 8.90 -13.48
CA GLN A 56 12.09 9.43 -13.33
C GLN A 56 12.03 10.55 -12.30
N LEU A 57 12.88 10.49 -11.28
CA LEU A 57 13.03 11.50 -10.24
C LEU A 57 14.52 11.85 -10.08
N SER A 58 14.78 13.11 -9.76
CA SER A 58 16.09 13.56 -9.32
C SER A 58 16.33 13.14 -7.86
N LYS A 59 17.58 13.13 -7.44
CA LYS A 59 17.97 12.87 -6.04
C LYS A 59 17.27 13.81 -5.04
N LYS A 60 17.08 15.07 -5.42
CA LYS A 60 16.36 16.06 -4.59
C LYS A 60 14.88 15.74 -4.45
N GLU A 61 14.24 15.34 -5.55
CA GLU A 61 12.83 14.93 -5.54
C GLU A 61 12.62 13.66 -4.70
N VAL A 62 13.52 12.70 -4.80
CA VAL A 62 13.50 11.49 -3.95
C VAL A 62 13.60 11.84 -2.47
N ALA A 63 14.50 12.76 -2.09
CA ALA A 63 14.63 13.19 -0.69
C ALA A 63 13.33 13.85 -0.18
N ILE A 64 12.71 14.71 -0.98
CA ILE A 64 11.44 15.37 -0.65
C ILE A 64 10.30 14.34 -0.55
N ALA A 65 10.19 13.43 -1.52
CA ALA A 65 9.16 12.39 -1.53
C ALA A 65 9.31 11.44 -0.34
N SER A 66 10.55 11.05 -0.02
CA SER A 66 10.85 10.21 1.16
C SER A 66 10.38 10.87 2.45
N GLN A 67 10.72 12.14 2.67
CA GLN A 67 10.30 12.88 3.86
C GLN A 67 8.78 12.98 3.97
N LYS A 68 8.10 13.33 2.87
CA LYS A 68 6.63 13.40 2.82
C LYS A 68 5.99 12.04 3.08
N GLY A 69 6.51 10.98 2.46
CA GLY A 69 6.00 9.62 2.62
C GLY A 69 6.12 9.12 4.06
N LEU A 70 7.25 9.38 4.72
CA LEU A 70 7.43 9.06 6.14
C LEU A 70 6.47 9.86 7.04
N ALA A 71 6.20 11.12 6.72
CA ALA A 71 5.21 11.93 7.45
C ALA A 71 3.78 11.37 7.29
N ILE A 72 3.40 10.96 6.08
CA ILE A 72 2.10 10.31 5.84
C ILE A 72 2.01 9.00 6.64
N LEU A 73 3.03 8.14 6.58
CA LEU A 73 3.04 6.88 7.33
C LEU A 73 2.96 7.12 8.86
N ALA A 74 3.63 8.16 9.36
CA ALA A 74 3.55 8.53 10.77
C ALA A 74 2.16 9.01 11.21
N SER A 75 1.32 9.48 10.28
CA SER A 75 -0.07 9.87 10.56
C SER A 75 -1.05 8.69 10.49
N THR A 76 -0.61 7.52 10.06
CA THR A 76 -1.42 6.30 10.03
C THR A 76 -1.22 5.49 11.32
N ARG A 77 -2.17 4.61 11.61
CA ARG A 77 -1.97 3.55 12.58
C ARG A 77 -1.01 2.51 12.00
N CYS A 78 0.25 2.54 12.46
CA CYS A 78 1.28 1.63 11.97
C CYS A 78 1.25 0.32 12.79
N GLU A 79 0.80 -0.76 12.17
CA GLU A 79 0.71 -2.08 12.80
C GLU A 79 1.99 -2.89 12.62
N PRO A 80 2.51 -3.52 13.66
CA PRO A 80 3.68 -4.38 13.54
C PRO A 80 3.37 -5.62 12.69
N ILE A 81 4.38 -6.12 12.00
CA ILE A 81 4.30 -7.39 11.29
C ILE A 81 4.63 -8.51 12.26
N GLU A 82 3.81 -9.53 12.29
CA GLU A 82 3.99 -10.73 13.12
C GLU A 82 4.42 -11.92 12.27
N THR A 83 4.99 -12.95 12.91
CA THR A 83 5.38 -14.18 12.21
C THR A 83 4.19 -14.83 11.51
N SER A 84 3.02 -14.78 12.13
CA SER A 84 1.77 -15.28 11.54
C SER A 84 1.37 -14.61 10.22
N ASP A 85 1.77 -13.34 10.01
CA ASP A 85 1.52 -12.65 8.74
C ASP A 85 2.33 -13.27 7.61
N PHE A 86 3.56 -13.67 7.89
CA PHE A 86 4.41 -14.36 6.91
C PHE A 86 3.88 -15.77 6.60
N ASP A 87 3.40 -16.50 7.60
CA ASP A 87 2.83 -17.82 7.41
C ASP A 87 1.57 -17.78 6.53
N GLU A 88 0.67 -16.83 6.81
CA GLU A 88 -0.53 -16.61 5.99
C GLU A 88 -0.17 -16.12 4.57
N ALA A 89 0.79 -15.19 4.44
CA ALA A 89 1.27 -14.72 3.15
C ALA A 89 1.86 -15.88 2.31
N ALA A 90 2.63 -16.77 2.92
CA ALA A 90 3.16 -17.96 2.26
C ALA A 90 2.03 -18.87 1.78
N ALA A 91 1.00 -19.10 2.60
CA ALA A 91 -0.18 -19.87 2.22
C ALA A 91 -0.93 -19.23 1.05
N LEU A 92 -1.09 -17.90 1.03
CA LEU A 92 -1.72 -17.17 -0.08
C LEU A 92 -0.90 -17.28 -1.38
N CYS A 93 0.42 -17.19 -1.32
CA CYS A 93 1.30 -17.38 -2.47
C CYS A 93 1.24 -18.81 -3.02
N SER A 94 1.06 -19.81 -2.15
CA SER A 94 1.00 -21.21 -2.55
C SER A 94 -0.29 -21.58 -3.28
N GLN A 95 -1.30 -20.72 -3.23
CA GLN A 95 -2.54 -20.89 -4.01
C GLN A 95 -2.26 -20.48 -5.47
N GLY A 96 -1.79 -21.41 -6.28
CA GLY A 96 -1.24 -21.18 -7.62
C GLY A 96 -2.13 -20.42 -8.62
N SER A 97 -3.40 -20.19 -8.32
CA SER A 97 -4.32 -19.38 -9.14
C SER A 97 -4.31 -17.88 -8.82
N SER A 98 -3.58 -17.46 -7.79
CA SER A 98 -3.63 -16.06 -7.31
C SER A 98 -2.66 -15.13 -8.00
N ASN A 99 -1.54 -15.63 -8.53
CA ASN A 99 -0.41 -14.84 -9.03
C ASN A 99 0.11 -13.79 -8.03
N LEU A 100 -0.22 -13.93 -6.74
CA LEU A 100 0.24 -13.03 -5.69
C LEU A 100 1.74 -13.16 -5.49
N ARG A 101 2.44 -12.03 -5.45
CA ARG A 101 3.83 -11.95 -5.04
C ARG A 101 3.91 -11.86 -3.52
N ALA A 102 5.06 -12.25 -2.94
CA ALA A 102 5.27 -12.23 -1.50
C ALA A 102 4.97 -10.88 -0.84
N PRO A 103 5.39 -9.71 -1.38
CA PRO A 103 5.04 -8.41 -0.81
C PRO A 103 3.53 -8.17 -0.76
N ASP A 104 2.81 -8.46 -1.85
CA ASP A 104 1.37 -8.24 -1.97
C ASP A 104 0.59 -9.15 -1.00
N ALA A 105 1.03 -10.41 -0.90
CA ALA A 105 0.46 -11.37 0.04
C ALA A 105 0.64 -10.92 1.50
N LEU A 106 1.80 -10.33 1.83
CA LEU A 106 2.07 -9.82 3.16
C LEU A 106 1.16 -8.64 3.53
N HIS A 107 0.92 -7.71 2.61
CA HIS A 107 -0.05 -6.63 2.81
C HIS A 107 -1.46 -7.16 3.08
N LEU A 108 -1.92 -8.13 2.29
CA LEU A 108 -3.25 -8.72 2.44
C LEU A 108 -3.40 -9.49 3.75
N SER A 109 -2.38 -10.26 4.12
CA SER A 109 -2.33 -11.02 5.37
C SER A 109 -2.43 -10.09 6.58
N LEU A 110 -1.59 -9.05 6.63
CA LEU A 110 -1.60 -8.06 7.70
C LEU A 110 -2.95 -7.32 7.77
N ALA A 111 -3.47 -6.84 6.64
CA ALA A 111 -4.75 -6.13 6.60
C ALA A 111 -5.88 -6.97 7.21
N LYS A 112 -5.89 -8.27 6.91
CA LYS A 112 -6.85 -9.23 7.46
C LYS A 112 -6.66 -9.43 8.97
N ARG A 113 -5.42 -9.69 9.43
CA ARG A 113 -5.13 -9.92 10.84
C ARG A 113 -5.54 -8.75 11.73
N VAL A 114 -5.25 -7.53 11.32
CA VAL A 114 -5.57 -6.32 12.11
C VAL A 114 -7.03 -5.89 12.01
N GLY A 115 -7.85 -6.64 11.28
CA GLY A 115 -9.29 -6.39 11.17
C GLY A 115 -9.68 -5.24 10.26
N CYS A 116 -8.84 -4.89 9.29
CA CYS A 116 -9.24 -3.96 8.25
C CYS A 116 -10.41 -4.53 7.45
N THR A 117 -11.40 -3.71 7.17
CA THR A 117 -12.55 -4.10 6.33
C THR A 117 -12.33 -3.74 4.86
N THR A 118 -11.37 -2.86 4.61
CA THR A 118 -11.14 -2.29 3.28
C THR A 118 -9.63 -2.16 3.04
N ILE A 119 -9.23 -2.29 1.79
CA ILE A 119 -7.86 -2.01 1.33
C ILE A 119 -7.86 -0.96 0.24
N ALA A 120 -6.95 -0.01 0.36
CA ALA A 120 -6.62 0.96 -0.67
C ALA A 120 -5.39 0.44 -1.43
N THR A 121 -5.60 -0.06 -2.63
CA THR A 121 -4.56 -0.54 -3.55
C THR A 121 -4.94 -0.30 -5.00
N MET A 122 -3.97 -0.03 -5.84
CA MET A 122 -4.12 0.06 -7.30
C MET A 122 -3.55 -1.17 -8.00
N ASP A 123 -2.87 -2.07 -7.27
CA ASP A 123 -2.35 -3.30 -7.84
C ASP A 123 -3.47 -4.23 -8.32
N VAL A 124 -3.41 -4.61 -9.60
CA VAL A 124 -4.46 -5.40 -10.25
C VAL A 124 -4.59 -6.79 -9.64
N VAL A 125 -3.47 -7.40 -9.21
CA VAL A 125 -3.47 -8.75 -8.62
C VAL A 125 -4.04 -8.70 -7.22
N MET A 126 -3.62 -7.75 -6.40
CA MET A 126 -4.18 -7.52 -5.08
C MET A 126 -5.67 -7.20 -5.14
N ARG A 127 -6.10 -6.36 -6.09
CA ARG A 127 -7.53 -6.02 -6.29
C ARG A 127 -8.39 -7.24 -6.62
N LYS A 128 -7.84 -8.27 -7.28
CA LYS A 128 -8.53 -9.53 -7.55
C LYS A 128 -8.54 -10.48 -6.33
N ALA A 129 -7.50 -10.42 -5.51
CA ALA A 129 -7.35 -11.29 -4.35
C ALA A 129 -8.09 -10.76 -3.10
N ALA A 130 -8.06 -9.47 -2.84
CA ALA A 130 -8.63 -8.86 -1.63
C ALA A 130 -10.11 -9.23 -1.36
N PRO A 131 -11.04 -9.21 -2.35
CA PRO A 131 -12.42 -9.60 -2.10
C PRO A 131 -12.58 -11.05 -1.68
N LYS A 132 -11.72 -11.96 -2.16
CA LYS A 132 -11.73 -13.38 -1.77
C LYS A 132 -11.34 -13.57 -0.29
N LEU A 133 -10.65 -12.59 0.28
CA LEU A 133 -10.25 -12.53 1.69
C LEU A 133 -11.23 -11.72 2.56
N GLY A 134 -12.34 -11.27 1.98
CA GLY A 134 -13.35 -10.47 2.69
C GLY A 134 -13.01 -8.97 2.78
N LEU A 135 -11.97 -8.51 2.09
CA LEU A 135 -11.57 -7.10 2.06
C LEU A 135 -12.30 -6.36 0.93
N LYS A 136 -12.95 -5.26 1.25
CA LYS A 136 -13.51 -4.33 0.26
C LYS A 136 -12.40 -3.53 -0.41
N LEU A 137 -12.65 -3.06 -1.60
CA LEU A 137 -11.71 -2.24 -2.37
C LEU A 137 -12.14 -0.77 -2.34
N ILE A 138 -11.18 0.12 -2.19
CA ILE A 138 -11.41 1.55 -2.47
C ILE A 138 -11.63 1.74 -3.98
N ASN A 139 -12.67 2.51 -4.31
CA ASN A 139 -12.88 3.02 -5.65
C ASN A 139 -12.38 4.48 -5.70
N PHE A 140 -11.19 4.68 -6.23
CA PHE A 140 -10.57 6.00 -6.30
C PHE A 140 -11.23 6.95 -7.31
N ARG A 141 -12.00 6.43 -8.27
CA ARG A 141 -12.60 7.20 -9.37
C ARG A 141 -14.01 7.75 -9.05
N LYS A 142 -14.49 7.53 -7.83
CA LYS A 142 -15.82 8.01 -7.41
C LYS A 142 -15.72 9.26 -6.57
#